data_576df81b70de46a57b5108cdf83d9e00
#
_entry.id   576df81b70de46a57b5108cdf83d9e00
#
_cell.length_a   1.000
_cell.length_b   1.000
_cell.length_c   1.000
_cell.angle_alpha   90.00
_cell.angle_beta   90.00
_cell.angle_gamma   90.00
#
_symmetry.space_group_name_H-M   'P 1'
#
loop_
_entity.id
_entity.type
_entity.pdbx_description
1 polymer ?
#
loop_
_entity_poly.entity_id
_entity_poly.type
_entity_poly.pdbx_seq_one_letter_code
_entity_poly.pdbx_strand_id
1 'polypeptide(L)'
;MSGNNYRRIVISGTYSTGKTTTSTALSLLTGIPRVDASSAREVVTELYPGMRFQDLSTTELMALGFRRLELRIQAEAILDAQGGFIADGSVLNEWIYGTTRLLTGPNPGSTRWHKAVKNTITLPGRPFYRRYLNAYGDMARQRARQNYDIFFHLPVEVPMDPDGHRPVDERYRAISDRQLLHAISELGQPVVTVRGTPQQRLESIVSMLDIPTVMDIDVAVKEAMEIVRSSRERVQETIIAQQQPNTLRRKIKFATRV
;
A
#
# COMPACT_ATOMS: atom_id res chain seq x y z
N MET A 1 -26.15 -24.22 -5.03
CA MET A 1 -24.97 -23.45 -5.49
C MET A 1 -24.06 -23.37 -4.29
N SER A 2 -22.86 -23.96 -4.32
CA SER A 2 -21.92 -23.85 -3.20
C SER A 2 -21.41 -22.42 -3.14
N GLY A 3 -21.84 -21.67 -2.13
CA GLY A 3 -21.32 -20.33 -1.90
C GLY A 3 -19.79 -20.41 -1.81
N ASN A 4 -19.10 -19.62 -2.62
CA ASN A 4 -17.65 -19.47 -2.53
C ASN A 4 -17.33 -18.85 -1.17
N ASN A 5 -16.85 -19.64 -0.23
CA ASN A 5 -16.53 -19.21 1.13
C ASN A 5 -15.17 -18.47 1.12
N TYR A 6 -15.15 -17.29 0.52
CA TYR A 6 -13.97 -16.41 0.54
C TYR A 6 -13.75 -15.86 1.95
N ARG A 7 -12.62 -16.21 2.58
CA ARG A 7 -12.26 -15.79 3.93
C ARG A 7 -11.17 -14.73 3.95
N ARG A 8 -10.30 -14.71 2.93
CA ARG A 8 -9.12 -13.85 2.87
C ARG A 8 -9.26 -12.90 1.68
N ILE A 9 -9.95 -11.79 1.96
CA ILE A 9 -10.40 -10.81 0.97
C ILE A 9 -9.39 -9.68 0.87
N VAL A 10 -8.98 -9.30 -0.34
CA VAL A 10 -8.05 -8.19 -0.55
C VAL A 10 -8.74 -7.05 -1.28
N ILE A 11 -8.73 -5.87 -0.68
CA ILE A 11 -9.08 -4.62 -1.37
C ILE A 11 -7.80 -4.07 -2.01
N SER A 12 -7.67 -4.28 -3.31
CA SER A 12 -6.48 -3.97 -4.10
C SER A 12 -6.59 -2.63 -4.82
N GLY A 13 -5.47 -2.11 -5.27
CA GLY A 13 -5.35 -0.85 -6.01
C GLY A 13 -4.06 -0.11 -5.64
N THR A 14 -3.76 0.95 -6.38
CA THR A 14 -2.60 1.80 -6.11
C THR A 14 -2.90 2.93 -5.11
N TYR A 15 -2.05 3.95 -5.03
CA TYR A 15 -2.24 5.11 -4.13
C TYR A 15 -3.52 5.88 -4.44
N SER A 16 -4.19 6.37 -3.38
CA SER A 16 -5.37 7.26 -3.47
C SER A 16 -6.54 6.69 -4.30
N THR A 17 -6.73 5.37 -4.32
CA THR A 17 -7.89 4.72 -4.94
C THR A 17 -9.04 4.47 -3.96
N GLY A 18 -8.85 4.79 -2.66
CA GLY A 18 -9.88 4.59 -1.63
C GLY A 18 -9.83 3.24 -0.92
N LYS A 19 -8.76 2.43 -1.11
CA LYS A 19 -8.62 1.10 -0.48
C LYS A 19 -8.88 1.11 1.02
N THR A 20 -8.21 1.99 1.74
CA THR A 20 -8.31 2.05 3.20
C THR A 20 -9.74 2.35 3.65
N THR A 21 -10.42 3.28 3.00
CA THR A 21 -11.83 3.59 3.30
C THR A 21 -12.72 2.40 2.97
N THR A 22 -12.55 1.79 1.78
CA THR A 22 -13.36 0.64 1.36
C THR A 22 -13.13 -0.58 2.26
N SER A 23 -11.88 -0.92 2.61
CA SER A 23 -11.57 -2.05 3.48
C SER A 23 -12.08 -1.84 4.91
N THR A 24 -11.98 -0.60 5.43
CA THR A 24 -12.51 -0.26 6.75
C THR A 24 -14.04 -0.34 6.75
N ALA A 25 -14.69 0.25 5.74
CA ALA A 25 -16.14 0.22 5.64
C ALA A 25 -16.69 -1.21 5.43
N LEU A 26 -16.01 -2.03 4.62
CA LEU A 26 -16.38 -3.44 4.43
C LEU A 26 -16.24 -4.23 5.74
N SER A 27 -15.19 -3.98 6.52
CA SER A 27 -15.01 -4.61 7.83
C SER A 27 -16.12 -4.25 8.82
N LEU A 28 -16.49 -2.96 8.91
CA LEU A 28 -17.60 -2.49 9.73
C LEU A 28 -18.93 -3.10 9.26
N LEU A 29 -19.17 -3.09 7.96
CA LEU A 29 -20.41 -3.54 7.33
C LEU A 29 -20.65 -5.05 7.54
N THR A 30 -19.60 -5.86 7.53
CA THR A 30 -19.70 -7.33 7.53
C THR A 30 -19.30 -7.98 8.86
N GLY A 31 -18.62 -7.25 9.74
CA GLY A 31 -18.02 -7.79 10.95
C GLY A 31 -16.75 -8.62 10.71
N ILE A 32 -16.32 -8.82 9.46
CA ILE A 32 -15.05 -9.51 9.16
C ILE A 32 -13.89 -8.59 9.55
N PRO A 33 -12.91 -9.07 10.35
CA PRO A 33 -11.84 -8.23 10.83
C PRO A 33 -10.93 -7.72 9.71
N ARG A 34 -10.50 -6.47 9.79
CA ARG A 34 -9.55 -5.87 8.88
C ARG A 34 -8.12 -6.07 9.37
N VAL A 35 -7.21 -6.42 8.45
CA VAL A 35 -5.77 -6.46 8.73
C VAL A 35 -5.28 -5.06 9.07
N ASP A 36 -4.81 -4.86 10.27
CA ASP A 36 -4.20 -3.61 10.73
C ASP A 36 -2.68 -3.68 10.57
N ALA A 37 -2.23 -3.57 9.32
CA ALA A 37 -0.81 -3.52 8.98
C ALA A 37 -0.35 -2.06 8.90
N SER A 38 0.65 -1.72 9.70
CA SER A 38 1.21 -0.36 9.74
C SER A 38 1.54 0.19 8.36
N SER A 39 1.18 1.45 8.15
CA SER A 39 1.51 2.15 6.91
C SER A 39 3.02 2.34 6.74
N ALA A 40 3.49 2.59 5.51
CA ALA A 40 4.91 2.90 5.28
C ALA A 40 5.39 4.11 6.11
N ARG A 41 4.50 5.06 6.41
CA ARG A 41 4.82 6.25 7.21
C ARG A 41 5.07 5.89 8.67
N GLU A 42 4.19 5.09 9.27
CA GLU A 42 4.35 4.61 10.64
C GLU A 42 5.64 3.82 10.80
N VAL A 43 5.91 2.90 9.87
CA VAL A 43 7.15 2.11 9.92
C VAL A 43 8.40 2.98 9.71
N VAL A 44 8.35 4.03 8.89
CA VAL A 44 9.47 4.99 8.76
C VAL A 44 9.68 5.76 10.06
N THR A 45 8.62 6.18 10.74
CA THR A 45 8.76 6.88 12.02
C THR A 45 9.28 5.97 13.14
N GLU A 46 9.01 4.67 13.06
CA GLU A 46 9.54 3.64 13.97
C GLU A 46 11.03 3.36 13.70
N LEU A 47 11.38 2.98 12.46
CA LEU A 47 12.74 2.54 12.12
C LEU A 47 13.74 3.70 11.99
N TYR A 48 13.27 4.86 11.51
CA TYR A 48 14.11 6.00 11.14
C TYR A 48 13.49 7.32 11.63
N PRO A 49 13.42 7.55 12.95
CA PRO A 49 12.79 8.73 13.52
C PRO A 49 13.33 10.03 12.92
N GLY A 50 12.42 10.91 12.52
CA GLY A 50 12.74 12.21 11.92
C GLY A 50 13.24 12.16 10.47
N MET A 51 13.30 10.99 9.83
CA MET A 51 13.58 10.87 8.39
C MET A 51 12.29 10.95 7.57
N ARG A 52 12.40 11.58 6.40
CA ARG A 52 11.31 11.55 5.41
C ARG A 52 11.54 10.38 4.46
N PHE A 53 10.47 9.82 3.92
CA PHE A 53 10.54 8.72 2.96
C PHE A 53 11.49 9.00 1.77
N GLN A 54 11.53 10.23 1.29
CA GLN A 54 12.41 10.66 0.19
C GLN A 54 13.90 10.74 0.56
N ASP A 55 14.23 10.72 1.84
CA ASP A 55 15.61 10.81 2.35
C ASP A 55 16.20 9.41 2.61
N LEU A 56 15.40 8.35 2.50
CA LEU A 56 15.84 6.96 2.70
C LEU A 56 16.77 6.50 1.58
N SER A 57 17.86 5.82 1.97
CA SER A 57 18.74 5.10 1.06
C SER A 57 18.07 3.82 0.53
N THR A 58 18.67 3.18 -0.47
CA THR A 58 18.17 1.92 -1.02
C THR A 58 18.09 0.83 0.05
N THR A 59 19.10 0.71 0.92
CA THR A 59 19.11 -0.28 2.01
C THR A 59 18.05 -0.01 3.07
N GLU A 60 17.81 1.25 3.41
CA GLU A 60 16.74 1.66 4.33
C GLU A 60 15.35 1.40 3.73
N LEU A 61 15.19 1.58 2.41
CA LEU A 61 13.95 1.20 1.71
C LEU A 61 13.74 -0.33 1.68
N MET A 62 14.80 -1.12 1.58
CA MET A 62 14.72 -2.59 1.69
C MET A 62 14.31 -3.00 3.11
N ALA A 63 14.94 -2.42 4.14
CA ALA A 63 14.58 -2.66 5.54
C ALA A 63 13.13 -2.28 5.83
N LEU A 64 12.66 -1.14 5.32
CA LEU A 64 11.26 -0.73 5.38
C LEU A 64 10.33 -1.78 4.74
N GLY A 65 10.70 -2.28 3.57
CA GLY A 65 9.93 -3.31 2.86
C GLY A 65 9.84 -4.61 3.67
N PHE A 66 10.95 -5.08 4.26
CA PHE A 66 10.98 -6.25 5.13
C PHE A 66 10.11 -6.07 6.37
N ARG A 67 10.23 -4.93 7.07
CA ARG A 67 9.44 -4.66 8.28
C ARG A 67 7.94 -4.63 7.99
N ARG A 68 7.56 -4.01 6.89
CA ARG A 68 6.15 -3.99 6.47
C ARG A 68 5.62 -5.37 6.10
N LEU A 69 6.44 -6.19 5.42
CA LEU A 69 6.08 -7.58 5.13
C LEU A 69 5.89 -8.39 6.41
N GLU A 70 6.82 -8.27 7.36
CA GLU A 70 6.76 -8.95 8.65
C GLU A 70 5.46 -8.59 9.40
N LEU A 71 5.19 -7.30 9.59
CA LEU A 71 3.99 -6.82 10.28
C LEU A 71 2.70 -7.31 9.61
N ARG A 72 2.66 -7.30 8.28
CA ARG A 72 1.52 -7.81 7.52
C ARG A 72 1.34 -9.31 7.71
N ILE A 73 2.42 -10.09 7.61
CA ILE A 73 2.36 -11.55 7.79
C ILE A 73 1.83 -11.91 9.19
N GLN A 74 2.32 -11.22 10.22
CA GLN A 74 1.87 -11.43 11.59
C GLN A 74 0.38 -11.11 11.76
N ALA A 75 -0.07 -9.95 11.27
CA ALA A 75 -1.46 -9.53 11.37
C ALA A 75 -2.41 -10.46 10.59
N GLU A 76 -2.04 -10.83 9.37
CA GLU A 76 -2.81 -11.76 8.54
C GLU A 76 -2.91 -13.16 9.19
N ALA A 77 -1.82 -13.69 9.75
CA ALA A 77 -1.80 -15.01 10.36
C ALA A 77 -2.70 -15.09 11.61
N ILE A 78 -2.72 -14.03 12.42
CA ILE A 78 -3.60 -13.96 13.60
C ILE A 78 -5.07 -14.01 13.18
N LEU A 79 -5.45 -13.23 12.16
CA LEU A 79 -6.85 -13.13 11.73
C LEU A 79 -7.30 -14.35 10.91
N ASP A 80 -6.40 -14.96 10.14
CA ASP A 80 -6.69 -16.20 9.40
C ASP A 80 -7.02 -17.35 10.37
N ALA A 81 -6.29 -17.46 11.49
CA ALA A 81 -6.57 -18.40 12.55
C ALA A 81 -7.95 -18.15 13.25
N GLN A 82 -8.47 -16.94 13.18
CA GLN A 82 -9.78 -16.54 13.72
C GLN A 82 -10.93 -16.71 12.72
N GLY A 83 -10.65 -17.10 11.47
CA GLY A 83 -11.67 -17.39 10.47
C GLY A 83 -11.59 -16.57 9.19
N GLY A 84 -10.67 -15.62 9.09
CA GLY A 84 -10.42 -14.83 7.88
C GLY A 84 -10.28 -13.34 8.11
N PHE A 85 -10.05 -12.59 7.02
CA PHE A 85 -9.76 -11.16 7.11
C PHE A 85 -10.05 -10.37 5.82
N ILE A 86 -10.14 -9.06 5.99
CA ILE A 86 -10.12 -8.08 4.89
C ILE A 86 -8.77 -7.35 4.93
N ALA A 87 -7.98 -7.42 3.86
CA ALA A 87 -6.69 -6.74 3.74
C ALA A 87 -6.78 -5.43 2.95
N ASP A 88 -6.19 -4.35 3.48
CA ASP A 88 -5.92 -3.10 2.75
C ASP A 88 -4.63 -3.26 1.94
N GLY A 89 -4.77 -3.59 0.67
CA GLY A 89 -3.67 -4.00 -0.20
C GLY A 89 -3.16 -5.39 0.14
N SER A 90 -2.08 -5.80 -0.53
CA SER A 90 -1.48 -7.13 -0.44
C SER A 90 0.03 -7.06 -0.30
N VAL A 91 0.68 -8.19 -0.08
CA VAL A 91 2.14 -8.33 -0.13
C VAL A 91 2.75 -7.94 -1.48
N LEU A 92 1.95 -7.91 -2.54
CA LEU A 92 2.40 -7.48 -3.88
C LEU A 92 2.68 -5.97 -3.95
N ASN A 93 2.01 -5.15 -3.15
CA ASN A 93 2.10 -3.69 -3.25
C ASN A 93 3.53 -3.18 -3.04
N GLU A 94 4.27 -3.73 -2.05
CA GLU A 94 5.63 -3.31 -1.76
C GLU A 94 6.58 -3.63 -2.92
N TRP A 95 6.45 -4.82 -3.47
CA TRP A 95 7.21 -5.25 -4.64
C TRP A 95 6.94 -4.35 -5.85
N ILE A 96 5.68 -4.13 -6.17
CA ILE A 96 5.26 -3.29 -7.31
C ILE A 96 5.75 -1.85 -7.14
N TYR A 97 5.63 -1.28 -5.95
CA TYR A 97 6.12 0.08 -5.70
C TYR A 97 7.65 0.19 -5.82
N GLY A 98 8.39 -0.82 -5.36
CA GLY A 98 9.83 -0.90 -5.54
C GLY A 98 10.22 -1.01 -7.02
N THR A 99 9.56 -1.91 -7.76
CA THR A 99 9.79 -2.13 -9.19
C THR A 99 9.44 -0.89 -10.03
N THR A 100 8.30 -0.26 -9.76
CA THR A 100 7.90 0.98 -10.43
C THR A 100 8.92 2.10 -10.19
N ARG A 101 9.51 2.17 -8.97
CA ARG A 101 10.56 3.13 -8.66
C ARG A 101 11.83 2.91 -9.47
N LEU A 102 12.20 1.66 -9.77
CA LEU A 102 13.30 1.38 -10.70
C LEU A 102 13.06 1.95 -12.11
N LEU A 103 11.79 1.97 -12.55
CA LEU A 103 11.40 2.47 -13.88
C LEU A 103 11.28 3.99 -13.94
N THR A 104 10.76 4.61 -12.88
CA THR A 104 10.43 6.05 -12.85
C THR A 104 11.51 6.90 -12.17
N GLY A 105 12.47 6.25 -11.51
CA GLY A 105 13.52 6.89 -10.71
C GLY A 105 13.18 7.03 -9.23
N PRO A 106 14.18 7.33 -8.38
CA PRO A 106 14.07 7.25 -6.92
C PRO A 106 13.12 8.28 -6.29
N ASN A 107 12.83 9.37 -6.98
CA ASN A 107 11.92 10.42 -6.50
C ASN A 107 10.92 10.81 -7.58
N PRO A 108 9.81 10.06 -7.75
CA PRO A 108 8.72 10.50 -8.61
C PRO A 108 8.24 11.90 -8.15
N GLY A 109 8.06 12.85 -9.07
CA GLY A 109 7.66 14.22 -8.74
C GLY A 109 8.79 15.22 -8.42
N SER A 110 10.06 14.79 -8.31
CA SER A 110 11.19 15.73 -8.17
C SER A 110 11.60 16.37 -9.50
N THR A 111 12.31 17.53 -9.43
CA THR A 111 12.81 18.23 -10.60
C THR A 111 13.78 17.36 -11.41
N ARG A 112 13.86 17.60 -12.74
CA ARG A 112 14.72 16.83 -13.66
C ARG A 112 16.18 16.80 -13.22
N TRP A 113 16.69 17.89 -12.64
CA TRP A 113 18.05 17.98 -12.13
C TRP A 113 18.31 17.04 -10.94
N HIS A 114 17.43 17.03 -9.95
CA HIS A 114 17.53 16.11 -8.80
C HIS A 114 17.44 14.64 -9.23
N LYS A 115 16.62 14.33 -10.23
CA LYS A 115 16.54 12.98 -10.80
C LYS A 115 17.85 12.57 -11.47
N ALA A 116 18.49 13.48 -12.24
CA ALA A 116 19.74 13.20 -12.92
C ALA A 116 20.88 12.92 -11.93
N VAL A 117 21.06 13.78 -10.92
CA VAL A 117 22.11 13.62 -9.90
C VAL A 117 21.93 12.32 -9.09
N LYS A 118 20.73 12.04 -8.57
CA LYS A 118 20.49 10.79 -7.84
C LYS A 118 20.57 9.54 -8.72
N ASN A 119 20.17 9.61 -9.98
CA ASN A 119 20.33 8.49 -10.91
C ASN A 119 21.81 8.12 -11.13
N THR A 120 22.68 9.11 -11.21
CA THR A 120 24.12 8.86 -11.40
C THR A 120 24.77 8.24 -10.16
N ILE A 121 24.40 8.70 -8.97
CA ILE A 121 24.96 8.21 -7.69
C ILE A 121 24.45 6.78 -7.36
N THR A 122 23.23 6.43 -7.76
CA THR A 122 22.63 5.11 -7.46
C THR A 122 22.92 4.04 -8.52
N LEU A 123 23.61 4.37 -9.61
CA LEU A 123 23.94 3.45 -10.71
C LEU A 123 24.61 2.14 -10.27
N PRO A 124 25.65 2.12 -9.38
CA PRO A 124 26.31 0.89 -9.00
C PRO A 124 25.43 -0.10 -8.23
N GLY A 125 24.49 0.37 -7.44
CA GLY A 125 23.58 -0.47 -6.63
C GLY A 125 22.36 -1.00 -7.40
N ARG A 126 22.07 -0.48 -8.60
CA ARG A 126 20.87 -0.84 -9.37
C ARG A 126 20.77 -2.34 -9.73
N PRO A 127 21.85 -3.03 -10.16
CA PRO A 127 21.76 -4.46 -10.47
C PRO A 127 21.43 -5.30 -9.24
N PHE A 128 22.01 -4.97 -8.09
CA PHE A 128 21.72 -5.65 -6.83
C PHE A 128 20.25 -5.40 -6.41
N TYR A 129 19.80 -4.17 -6.43
CA TYR A 129 18.42 -3.84 -6.06
C TYR A 129 17.39 -4.48 -6.99
N ARG A 130 17.69 -4.59 -8.29
CA ARG A 130 16.84 -5.34 -9.23
C ARG A 130 16.76 -6.82 -8.89
N ARG A 131 17.91 -7.47 -8.58
CA ARG A 131 17.93 -8.88 -8.15
C ARG A 131 17.15 -9.10 -6.86
N TYR A 132 17.30 -8.21 -5.91
CA TYR A 132 16.53 -8.21 -4.68
C TYR A 132 15.02 -8.12 -4.96
N LEU A 133 14.59 -7.15 -5.78
CA LEU A 133 13.17 -7.00 -6.11
C LEU A 133 12.61 -8.19 -6.88
N ASN A 134 13.39 -8.85 -7.71
CA ASN A 134 12.96 -10.07 -8.39
C ASN A 134 12.70 -11.19 -7.36
N ALA A 135 13.67 -11.46 -6.48
CA ALA A 135 13.52 -12.47 -5.42
C ALA A 135 12.36 -12.14 -4.46
N TYR A 136 12.22 -10.85 -4.08
CA TYR A 136 11.08 -10.39 -3.29
C TYR A 136 9.75 -10.61 -4.02
N GLY A 137 9.70 -10.35 -5.33
CA GLY A 137 8.51 -10.57 -6.16
C GLY A 137 8.13 -12.05 -6.26
N ASP A 138 9.09 -12.95 -6.36
CA ASP A 138 8.83 -14.40 -6.38
C ASP A 138 8.18 -14.85 -5.06
N MET A 139 8.73 -14.43 -3.94
CA MET A 139 8.19 -14.70 -2.62
C MET A 139 6.79 -14.06 -2.43
N ALA A 140 6.62 -12.80 -2.83
CA ALA A 140 5.35 -12.08 -2.71
C ALA A 140 4.23 -12.75 -3.53
N ARG A 141 4.53 -13.20 -4.77
CA ARG A 141 3.58 -13.94 -5.61
C ARG A 141 3.23 -15.30 -5.00
N GLN A 142 4.21 -16.04 -4.51
CA GLN A 142 3.98 -17.33 -3.86
C GLN A 142 3.07 -17.16 -2.64
N ARG A 143 3.37 -16.19 -1.77
CA ARG A 143 2.53 -15.90 -0.62
C ARG A 143 1.12 -15.46 -1.01
N ALA A 144 1.00 -14.60 -2.00
CA ALA A 144 -0.31 -14.13 -2.46
C ALA A 144 -1.19 -15.28 -2.95
N ARG A 145 -0.62 -16.24 -3.70
CA ARG A 145 -1.34 -17.45 -4.13
C ARG A 145 -1.83 -18.32 -2.98
N GLN A 146 -1.07 -18.38 -1.88
CA GLN A 146 -1.38 -19.24 -0.73
C GLN A 146 -2.34 -18.60 0.26
N ASN A 147 -2.32 -17.26 0.39
CA ASN A 147 -2.94 -16.57 1.51
C ASN A 147 -4.06 -15.61 1.13
N TYR A 148 -4.44 -15.50 -0.14
CA TYR A 148 -5.58 -14.67 -0.55
C TYR A 148 -6.53 -15.47 -1.42
N ASP A 149 -7.84 -15.30 -1.19
CA ASP A 149 -8.88 -16.04 -1.89
C ASP A 149 -9.46 -15.24 -3.05
N ILE A 150 -9.60 -13.91 -2.89
CA ILE A 150 -10.19 -13.03 -3.88
C ILE A 150 -9.62 -11.61 -3.78
N PHE A 151 -9.54 -10.92 -4.91
CA PHE A 151 -9.11 -9.54 -5.00
C PHE A 151 -10.23 -8.67 -5.56
N PHE A 152 -10.59 -7.60 -4.83
CA PHE A 152 -11.40 -6.51 -5.33
C PHE A 152 -10.49 -5.34 -5.68
N HIS A 153 -10.28 -5.10 -6.95
CA HIS A 153 -9.38 -4.08 -7.44
C HIS A 153 -10.10 -2.76 -7.67
N LEU A 154 -9.63 -1.71 -6.98
CA LEU A 154 -10.10 -0.34 -7.14
C LEU A 154 -9.22 0.40 -8.14
N PRO A 155 -9.71 0.68 -9.35
CA PRO A 155 -8.92 1.36 -10.38
C PRO A 155 -8.69 2.83 -10.04
N VAL A 156 -7.79 3.45 -10.78
CA VAL A 156 -7.56 4.90 -10.72
C VAL A 156 -8.72 5.62 -11.38
N GLU A 157 -9.59 6.26 -10.60
CA GLU A 157 -10.77 7.00 -11.10
C GLU A 157 -10.70 8.51 -10.86
N VAL A 158 -9.94 8.93 -9.84
CA VAL A 158 -9.81 10.34 -9.47
C VAL A 158 -8.34 10.77 -9.47
N PRO A 159 -8.02 12.03 -9.78
CA PRO A 159 -6.67 12.57 -9.62
C PRO A 159 -6.16 12.42 -8.18
N MET A 160 -4.85 12.43 -8.01
CA MET A 160 -4.25 12.43 -6.68
C MET A 160 -4.42 13.80 -6.03
N ASP A 161 -4.98 13.83 -4.83
CA ASP A 161 -4.88 14.99 -3.97
C ASP A 161 -3.47 15.08 -3.38
N PRO A 162 -2.82 16.27 -3.44
CA PRO A 162 -1.54 16.49 -2.79
C PRO A 162 -1.71 16.39 -1.27
N ASP A 163 -1.25 15.28 -0.68
CA ASP A 163 -1.27 15.11 0.79
C ASP A 163 0.03 15.64 1.47
N GLY A 164 0.87 16.37 0.71
CA GLY A 164 2.13 16.95 1.16
C GLY A 164 3.26 15.95 1.47
N HIS A 165 2.97 14.65 1.46
CA HIS A 165 3.89 13.60 1.89
C HIS A 165 4.21 12.57 0.80
N ARG A 166 3.30 12.39 -0.15
CA ARG A 166 3.52 11.52 -1.31
C ARG A 166 3.87 12.38 -2.51
N PRO A 167 4.86 11.98 -3.30
CA PRO A 167 5.08 12.63 -4.58
C PRO A 167 3.84 12.43 -5.45
N VAL A 168 3.22 13.51 -5.89
CA VAL A 168 2.14 13.49 -6.88
C VAL A 168 2.78 13.17 -8.23
N ASP A 169 2.73 11.92 -8.65
CA ASP A 169 3.22 11.47 -9.94
C ASP A 169 2.21 10.47 -10.52
N GLU A 170 1.33 11.00 -11.37
CA GLU A 170 0.28 10.21 -12.03
C GLU A 170 0.87 9.12 -12.94
N ARG A 171 2.06 9.34 -13.52
CA ARG A 171 2.75 8.32 -14.30
C ARG A 171 3.19 7.15 -13.42
N TYR A 172 3.77 7.43 -12.26
CA TYR A 172 4.14 6.39 -11.28
C TYR A 172 2.91 5.59 -10.84
N ARG A 173 1.82 6.29 -10.54
CA ARG A 173 0.56 5.71 -10.13
C ARG A 173 -0.03 4.79 -11.20
N ALA A 174 -0.11 5.27 -12.45
CA ALA A 174 -0.64 4.49 -13.57
C ALA A 174 0.22 3.25 -13.92
N ILE A 175 1.55 3.35 -13.80
CA ILE A 175 2.44 2.21 -13.98
C ILE A 175 2.25 1.19 -12.84
N SER A 176 2.21 1.66 -11.60
CA SER A 176 2.00 0.79 -10.43
C SER A 176 0.67 0.05 -10.51
N ASP A 177 -0.39 0.73 -10.94
CA ASP A 177 -1.73 0.15 -11.06
C ASP A 177 -1.76 -0.98 -12.09
N ARG A 178 -1.22 -0.73 -13.28
CA ARG A 178 -1.13 -1.75 -14.33
C ARG A 178 -0.28 -2.95 -13.94
N GLN A 179 0.88 -2.71 -13.31
CA GLN A 179 1.75 -3.79 -12.84
C GLN A 179 1.09 -4.62 -11.74
N LEU A 180 0.38 -3.95 -10.83
CA LEU A 180 -0.33 -4.63 -9.75
C LEU A 180 -1.47 -5.50 -10.29
N LEU A 181 -2.30 -4.96 -11.18
CA LEU A 181 -3.38 -5.71 -11.79
C LEU A 181 -2.86 -6.91 -12.62
N HIS A 182 -1.79 -6.71 -13.37
CA HIS A 182 -1.11 -7.78 -14.10
C HIS A 182 -0.59 -8.87 -13.15
N ALA A 183 0.12 -8.48 -12.09
CA ALA A 183 0.63 -9.43 -11.11
C ALA A 183 -0.50 -10.23 -10.42
N ILE A 184 -1.64 -9.60 -10.10
CA ILE A 184 -2.80 -10.30 -9.53
C ILE A 184 -3.40 -11.28 -10.56
N SER A 185 -3.54 -10.88 -11.82
CA SER A 185 -4.09 -11.77 -12.86
C SER A 185 -3.26 -13.04 -13.11
N GLU A 186 -1.95 -12.98 -12.84
CA GLU A 186 -1.05 -14.15 -12.94
C GLU A 186 -1.11 -15.10 -11.74
N LEU A 187 -1.82 -14.73 -10.66
CA LEU A 187 -1.93 -15.59 -9.47
C LEU A 187 -2.88 -16.77 -9.67
N GLY A 188 -3.89 -16.60 -10.51
CA GLY A 188 -4.97 -17.58 -10.72
C GLY A 188 -6.15 -17.44 -9.74
N GLN A 189 -6.10 -16.49 -8.80
CA GLN A 189 -7.24 -16.16 -7.94
C GLN A 189 -8.23 -15.24 -8.65
N PRO A 190 -9.52 -15.26 -8.25
CA PRO A 190 -10.50 -14.32 -8.74
C PRO A 190 -10.08 -12.86 -8.51
N VAL A 191 -10.18 -12.04 -9.56
CA VAL A 191 -9.99 -10.59 -9.47
C VAL A 191 -11.21 -9.88 -10.07
N VAL A 192 -11.76 -8.97 -9.30
CA VAL A 192 -12.95 -8.20 -9.67
C VAL A 192 -12.63 -6.73 -9.61
N THR A 193 -12.84 -6.01 -10.71
CA THR A 193 -12.70 -4.55 -10.72
C THR A 193 -13.98 -3.90 -10.20
N VAL A 194 -13.84 -3.12 -9.13
CA VAL A 194 -14.96 -2.44 -8.47
C VAL A 194 -14.81 -0.92 -8.62
N ARG A 195 -15.86 -0.26 -9.14
CA ARG A 195 -15.88 1.15 -9.50
C ARG A 195 -16.96 1.94 -8.74
N GLY A 196 -16.91 3.26 -8.85
CA GLY A 196 -17.96 4.16 -8.35
C GLY A 196 -17.69 4.69 -6.95
N THR A 197 -18.76 5.15 -6.30
CA THR A 197 -18.71 5.70 -4.93
C THR A 197 -18.38 4.62 -3.91
N PRO A 198 -17.92 4.99 -2.69
CA PRO A 198 -17.69 4.00 -1.63
C PRO A 198 -18.90 3.09 -1.37
N GLN A 199 -20.12 3.63 -1.40
CA GLN A 199 -21.35 2.86 -1.23
C GLN A 199 -21.55 1.84 -2.34
N GLN A 200 -21.46 2.26 -3.60
CA GLN A 200 -21.60 1.39 -4.77
C GLN A 200 -20.55 0.26 -4.78
N ARG A 201 -19.34 0.56 -4.31
CA ARG A 201 -18.29 -0.45 -4.16
C ARG A 201 -18.66 -1.49 -3.12
N LEU A 202 -19.16 -1.08 -1.96
CA LEU A 202 -19.58 -2.00 -0.91
C LEU A 202 -20.76 -2.87 -1.36
N GLU A 203 -21.80 -2.27 -1.97
CA GLU A 203 -22.93 -2.99 -2.53
C GLU A 203 -22.48 -4.10 -3.49
N SER A 204 -21.57 -3.74 -4.41
CA SER A 204 -21.04 -4.69 -5.40
C SER A 204 -20.24 -5.83 -4.74
N ILE A 205 -19.42 -5.52 -3.74
CA ILE A 205 -18.59 -6.51 -3.03
C ILE A 205 -19.47 -7.45 -2.22
N VAL A 206 -20.39 -6.93 -1.41
CA VAL A 206 -21.26 -7.73 -0.54
C VAL A 206 -22.18 -8.63 -1.36
N SER A 207 -22.79 -8.08 -2.43
CA SER A 207 -23.63 -8.86 -3.35
C SER A 207 -22.87 -10.02 -4.01
N MET A 208 -21.62 -9.79 -4.39
CA MET A 208 -20.79 -10.81 -5.02
C MET A 208 -20.33 -11.89 -4.04
N LEU A 209 -20.01 -11.50 -2.81
CA LEU A 209 -19.56 -12.42 -1.77
C LEU A 209 -20.71 -13.21 -1.13
N ASP A 210 -21.96 -12.75 -1.30
CA ASP A 210 -23.16 -13.29 -0.68
C ASP A 210 -23.00 -13.40 0.87
N ILE A 211 -22.47 -12.34 1.50
CA ILE A 211 -22.26 -12.27 2.94
C ILE A 211 -23.27 -11.35 3.61
N PRO A 212 -23.73 -11.69 4.82
CA PRO A 212 -24.65 -10.84 5.56
C PRO A 212 -23.98 -9.55 6.01
N THR A 213 -24.78 -8.49 6.11
CA THR A 213 -24.38 -7.20 6.65
C THR A 213 -24.87 -7.05 8.08
N VAL A 214 -24.09 -6.42 8.94
CA VAL A 214 -24.42 -6.19 10.37
C VAL A 214 -24.82 -4.74 10.65
N MET A 215 -24.68 -3.84 9.66
CA MET A 215 -25.10 -2.45 9.74
C MET A 215 -25.51 -1.89 8.36
N ASP A 216 -25.98 -0.67 8.33
CA ASP A 216 -26.29 0.06 7.10
C ASP A 216 -25.04 0.50 6.37
N ILE A 217 -25.07 0.49 5.02
CA ILE A 217 -23.91 0.83 4.16
C ILE A 217 -23.49 2.28 4.33
N ASP A 218 -24.45 3.22 4.40
CA ASP A 218 -24.10 4.64 4.55
C ASP A 218 -23.49 4.93 5.91
N VAL A 219 -23.95 4.25 6.96
CA VAL A 219 -23.36 4.31 8.30
C VAL A 219 -21.94 3.77 8.27
N ALA A 220 -21.73 2.59 7.68
CA ALA A 220 -20.40 1.98 7.56
C ALA A 220 -19.41 2.87 6.81
N VAL A 221 -19.82 3.49 5.71
CA VAL A 221 -18.98 4.43 4.94
C VAL A 221 -18.63 5.67 5.76
N LYS A 222 -19.62 6.28 6.42
CA LYS A 222 -19.41 7.49 7.23
C LYS A 222 -18.43 7.21 8.37
N GLU A 223 -18.63 6.15 9.12
CA GLU A 223 -17.72 5.74 10.22
C GLU A 223 -16.31 5.41 9.71
N ALA A 224 -16.20 4.70 8.59
CA ALA A 224 -14.91 4.38 7.99
C ALA A 224 -14.15 5.64 7.57
N MET A 225 -14.82 6.63 6.99
CA MET A 225 -14.19 7.90 6.62
C MET A 225 -13.65 8.65 7.85
N GLU A 226 -14.40 8.64 8.95
CA GLU A 226 -13.98 9.27 10.21
C GLU A 226 -12.76 8.54 10.82
N ILE A 227 -12.80 7.20 10.90
CA ILE A 227 -11.67 6.37 11.37
C ILE A 227 -10.42 6.63 10.55
N VAL A 228 -10.54 6.64 9.21
CA VAL A 228 -9.41 6.87 8.31
C VAL A 228 -8.86 8.29 8.46
N ARG A 229 -9.73 9.29 8.62
CA ARG A 229 -9.33 10.67 8.87
C ARG A 229 -8.54 10.80 10.17
N SER A 230 -9.09 10.33 11.27
CA SER A 230 -8.46 10.38 12.60
C SER A 230 -7.12 9.63 12.65
N SER A 231 -7.04 8.48 11.95
CA SER A 231 -5.77 7.75 11.82
C SER A 231 -4.70 8.55 11.08
N ARG A 232 -5.08 9.22 9.98
CA ARG A 232 -4.16 10.07 9.21
C ARG A 232 -3.67 11.27 10.02
N GLU A 233 -4.55 11.91 10.78
CA GLU A 233 -4.22 13.05 11.64
C GLU A 233 -3.18 12.63 12.70
N ARG A 234 -3.38 11.53 13.41
CA ARG A 234 -2.43 10.99 14.39
C ARG A 234 -1.05 10.70 13.81
N VAL A 235 -1.00 10.05 12.64
CA VAL A 235 0.27 9.78 11.94
C VAL A 235 0.96 11.08 11.53
N GLN A 236 0.18 12.06 11.08
CA GLN A 236 0.69 13.38 10.72
C GLN A 236 1.29 14.11 11.92
N GLU A 237 0.61 14.11 13.06
CA GLU A 237 1.11 14.70 14.31
C GLU A 237 2.42 14.06 14.75
N THR A 238 2.51 12.73 14.69
CA THR A 238 3.74 12.00 14.99
C THR A 238 4.89 12.40 14.07
N ILE A 239 4.64 12.53 12.76
CA ILE A 239 5.64 12.98 11.78
C ILE A 239 6.10 14.40 12.10
N ILE A 240 5.17 15.32 12.40
CA ILE A 240 5.49 16.71 12.73
C ILE A 240 6.32 16.78 14.02
N ALA A 241 5.94 16.03 15.06
CA ALA A 241 6.67 15.99 16.33
C ALA A 241 8.11 15.46 16.17
N GLN A 242 8.36 14.57 15.22
CA GLN A 242 9.69 14.03 14.92
C GLN A 242 10.50 14.86 13.92
N GLN A 243 9.90 15.88 13.28
CA GLN A 243 10.61 16.69 12.28
C GLN A 243 11.74 17.49 12.93
N GLN A 244 12.96 17.17 12.54
CA GLN A 244 14.14 17.95 12.89
C GLN A 244 14.35 19.11 11.90
N PRO A 245 14.98 20.23 12.32
CA PRO A 245 15.28 21.36 11.44
C PRO A 245 16.03 20.91 10.16
N ASN A 246 15.63 21.45 9.04
CA ASN A 246 16.20 21.11 7.73
C ASN A 246 17.53 21.87 7.50
N THR A 247 18.59 21.50 8.24
CA THR A 247 19.90 22.14 8.16
C THR A 247 20.68 21.75 6.90
N LEU A 248 21.58 22.62 6.42
CA LEU A 248 22.44 22.36 5.26
C LEU A 248 23.28 21.08 5.45
N ARG A 249 23.79 20.84 6.67
CA ARG A 249 24.49 19.62 7.06
C ARG A 249 23.65 18.36 6.85
N ARG A 250 22.37 18.43 7.15
CA ARG A 250 21.42 17.31 6.95
C ARG A 250 21.20 17.06 5.46
N LYS A 251 21.04 18.12 4.65
CA LYS A 251 20.90 17.99 3.18
C LYS A 251 22.12 17.32 2.55
N ILE A 252 23.32 17.69 2.95
CA ILE A 252 24.58 17.08 2.47
C ILE A 252 24.67 15.61 2.90
N LYS A 253 24.41 15.31 4.18
CA LYS A 253 24.43 13.95 4.72
C LYS A 253 23.46 13.01 3.97
N PHE A 254 22.29 13.49 3.53
CA PHE A 254 21.34 12.68 2.78
C PHE A 254 21.64 12.60 1.28
N ALA A 255 22.29 13.61 0.71
CA ALA A 255 22.72 13.59 -0.69
C ALA A 255 23.85 12.57 -0.95
N THR A 256 24.66 12.26 0.07
CA THR A 256 25.79 11.32 0.00
C THR A 256 25.46 9.90 0.45
N ARG A 257 24.26 9.62 0.93
CA ARG A 257 23.80 8.26 1.26
C ARG A 257 23.42 7.51 -0.02
N VAL A 258 24.16 6.46 -0.28
CA VAL A 258 23.93 5.51 -1.39
C VAL A 258 23.07 4.34 -0.91
#